data_412de619c65c6a9c36be0716c1237162
#
_entry.id   412de619c65c6a9c36be0716c1237162
#
_cell.length_a   1.000
_cell.length_b   1.000
_cell.length_c   1.000
_cell.angle_alpha   90.00
_cell.angle_beta   90.00
_cell.angle_gamma   90.00
#
_symmetry.space_group_name_H-M   'P 1'
#
loop_
_entity.id
_entity.type
_entity.pdbx_description
1 polymer ?
#
loop_
_entity_poly.entity_id
_entity_poly.type
_entity_poly.pdbx_seq_one_letter_code
_entity_poly.pdbx_strand_id
1 'polypeptide(L)'
;MLQQIIRNLRAAGARSDPAHQCGVHVHVDGAGHTARSLLNLTNIMASHEQLLIGSIGIAPARMHWCQTVDQNFLLAVNARTPQSLHDLEVIWYSTQTGYAHNVGHYDQTRYHMLNLHSFFEGKGVEFRLFQFDNFNPNAPVGKKGGLHAGQLKAYVQLCLAMNYRALHTRAAKYQPLQSDNQRYTMRCWLLRLGFIGDEFATARGVFTNRLPGDTAWRNGRPSQAAVAVVA
;
A
#
# COMPACT_ATOMS: atom_id res chain seq x y z
N MET A 1 3.06 21.57 5.36
CA MET A 1 1.88 21.61 6.24
C MET A 1 1.61 20.28 6.93
N LEU A 2 1.25 19.17 6.25
CA LEU A 2 0.90 17.89 6.88
C LEU A 2 1.94 17.35 7.88
N GLN A 3 3.22 17.35 7.52
CA GLN A 3 4.29 16.88 8.41
C GLN A 3 4.42 17.73 9.69
N GLN A 4 4.13 19.03 9.61
CA GLN A 4 4.15 19.90 10.78
C GLN A 4 2.99 19.59 11.74
N ILE A 5 1.81 19.31 11.20
CA ILE A 5 0.65 18.87 12.01
C ILE A 5 1.01 17.60 12.78
N ILE A 6 1.60 16.60 12.13
CA ILE A 6 2.00 15.35 12.79
C ILE A 6 3.07 15.59 13.88
N ARG A 7 4.04 16.47 13.64
CA ARG A 7 5.04 16.81 14.66
C ARG A 7 4.39 17.48 15.87
N ASN A 8 3.47 18.40 15.64
CA ASN A 8 2.77 19.11 16.72
C ASN A 8 1.88 18.15 17.53
N LEU A 9 1.12 17.27 16.87
CA LEU A 9 0.32 16.23 17.53
C LEU A 9 1.20 15.31 18.37
N ARG A 10 2.34 14.87 17.85
CA ARG A 10 3.30 14.04 18.58
C ARG A 10 3.88 14.78 19.80
N ALA A 11 4.23 16.04 19.66
CA ALA A 11 4.72 16.89 20.77
C ALA A 11 3.66 17.08 21.85
N ALA A 12 2.39 17.20 21.47
CA ALA A 12 1.25 17.26 22.37
C ALA A 12 0.88 15.91 23.02
N GLY A 13 1.64 14.84 22.75
CA GLY A 13 1.42 13.52 23.36
C GLY A 13 0.41 12.61 22.64
N ALA A 14 -0.09 13.00 21.45
CA ALA A 14 -0.99 12.16 20.68
C ALA A 14 -0.33 10.81 20.31
N ARG A 15 -1.12 9.74 20.31
CA ARG A 15 -0.70 8.37 19.96
C ARG A 15 -1.50 7.87 18.76
N SER A 16 -0.83 7.13 17.90
CA SER A 16 -1.46 6.39 16.81
C SER A 16 -0.53 5.21 16.46
N ASP A 17 -0.92 4.01 16.84
CA ASP A 17 -0.19 2.77 16.57
C ASP A 17 -1.13 1.55 16.70
N PRO A 18 -0.71 0.33 16.33
CA PRO A 18 -1.52 -0.87 16.43
C PRO A 18 -1.98 -1.22 17.84
N ALA A 19 -1.18 -0.91 18.87
CA ALA A 19 -1.54 -1.17 20.27
C ALA A 19 -2.77 -0.34 20.71
N HIS A 20 -2.98 0.84 20.08
CA HIS A 20 -4.17 1.67 20.25
C HIS A 20 -5.23 1.41 19.17
N GLN A 21 -5.13 0.31 18.42
CA GLN A 21 -6.02 -0.07 17.32
C GLN A 21 -6.18 1.00 16.23
N CYS A 22 -5.16 1.85 16.04
CA CYS A 22 -5.17 2.92 15.05
C CYS A 22 -4.63 2.46 13.70
N GLY A 23 -5.35 2.83 12.64
CA GLY A 23 -4.88 2.75 11.26
C GLY A 23 -4.70 4.13 10.65
N VAL A 24 -4.03 4.17 9.51
CA VAL A 24 -3.91 5.36 8.68
C VAL A 24 -4.59 5.06 7.35
N HIS A 25 -5.57 5.87 6.99
CA HIS A 25 -6.28 5.78 5.72
C HIS A 25 -5.93 7.00 4.87
N VAL A 26 -5.73 6.77 3.59
CA VAL A 26 -5.44 7.83 2.61
C VAL A 26 -6.51 7.76 1.53
N HIS A 27 -7.29 8.82 1.40
CA HIS A 27 -8.21 9.00 0.29
C HIS A 27 -7.53 9.79 -0.81
N VAL A 28 -7.61 9.29 -2.03
CA VAL A 28 -7.13 9.96 -3.23
C VAL A 28 -8.34 10.28 -4.10
N ASP A 29 -8.34 11.45 -4.70
CA ASP A 29 -9.40 11.86 -5.60
C ASP A 29 -9.65 10.79 -6.68
N GLY A 30 -10.92 10.45 -6.86
CA GLY A 30 -11.38 9.48 -7.84
C GLY A 30 -11.60 10.09 -9.25
N ALA A 31 -11.49 11.40 -9.40
CA ALA A 31 -11.69 12.05 -10.68
C ALA A 31 -10.73 11.53 -11.77
N GLY A 32 -11.26 11.32 -12.96
CA GLY A 32 -10.50 10.79 -14.10
C GLY A 32 -10.33 9.26 -14.12
N HIS A 33 -10.73 8.53 -13.08
CA HIS A 33 -10.74 7.08 -13.13
C HIS A 33 -11.84 6.55 -14.07
N THR A 34 -11.45 5.54 -14.84
CA THR A 34 -12.34 4.68 -15.62
C THR A 34 -12.34 3.27 -15.03
N ALA A 35 -13.26 2.41 -15.45
CA ALA A 35 -13.24 1.00 -15.05
C ALA A 35 -11.88 0.35 -15.29
N ARG A 36 -11.22 0.66 -16.43
CA ARG A 36 -9.88 0.15 -16.75
C ARG A 36 -8.83 0.63 -15.76
N SER A 37 -8.81 1.90 -15.40
CA SER A 37 -7.80 2.41 -14.48
C SER A 37 -8.02 1.91 -13.04
N LEU A 38 -9.26 1.70 -12.61
CA LEU A 38 -9.54 1.06 -11.32
C LEU A 38 -9.18 -0.43 -11.34
N LEU A 39 -9.42 -1.15 -12.45
CA LEU A 39 -8.92 -2.51 -12.65
C LEU A 39 -7.38 -2.55 -12.56
N ASN A 40 -6.70 -1.60 -13.21
CA ASN A 40 -5.24 -1.49 -13.10
C ASN A 40 -4.79 -1.25 -11.66
N LEU A 41 -5.47 -0.37 -10.93
CA LEU A 41 -5.14 -0.08 -9.55
C LEU A 41 -5.33 -1.31 -8.64
N THR A 42 -6.43 -2.04 -8.83
CA THR A 42 -6.70 -3.32 -8.18
C THR A 42 -5.57 -4.33 -8.44
N ASN A 43 -5.17 -4.48 -9.70
CA ASN A 43 -4.13 -5.40 -10.10
C ASN A 43 -2.74 -5.00 -9.56
N ILE A 44 -2.42 -3.70 -9.55
CA ILE A 44 -1.20 -3.18 -8.90
C ILE A 44 -1.22 -3.48 -7.41
N MET A 45 -2.34 -3.27 -6.72
CA MET A 45 -2.47 -3.61 -5.30
C MET A 45 -2.28 -5.11 -5.08
N ALA A 46 -3.07 -5.95 -5.73
CA ALA A 46 -3.05 -7.41 -5.57
C ALA A 46 -1.67 -8.02 -5.83
N SER A 47 -0.96 -7.54 -6.85
CA SER A 47 0.38 -8.06 -7.17
C SER A 47 1.45 -7.68 -6.16
N HIS A 48 1.26 -6.63 -5.33
CA HIS A 48 2.27 -6.09 -4.41
C HIS A 48 1.86 -6.17 -2.93
N GLU A 49 0.65 -6.61 -2.60
CA GLU A 49 0.13 -6.57 -1.23
C GLU A 49 0.98 -7.35 -0.23
N GLN A 50 1.55 -8.51 -0.60
CA GLN A 50 2.43 -9.27 0.28
C GLN A 50 3.73 -8.52 0.60
N LEU A 51 4.30 -7.84 -0.39
CA LEU A 51 5.45 -6.96 -0.17
C LEU A 51 5.08 -5.77 0.72
N LEU A 52 3.90 -5.20 0.54
CA LEU A 52 3.41 -4.07 1.34
C LEU A 52 3.14 -4.50 2.79
N ILE A 53 2.55 -5.68 3.02
CA ILE A 53 2.33 -6.23 4.36
C ILE A 53 3.67 -6.34 5.11
N GLY A 54 4.67 -6.97 4.50
CA GLY A 54 6.00 -7.12 5.09
C GLY A 54 6.74 -5.78 5.28
N SER A 55 6.65 -4.90 4.30
CA SER A 55 7.30 -3.60 4.28
C SER A 55 6.78 -2.65 5.37
N ILE A 56 5.46 -2.56 5.53
CA ILE A 56 4.80 -1.73 6.54
C ILE A 56 4.86 -2.42 7.91
N GLY A 57 4.94 -3.75 7.93
CA GLY A 57 4.83 -4.56 9.15
C GLY A 57 3.41 -4.51 9.69
N ILE A 58 2.42 -4.75 8.83
CA ILE A 58 1.01 -4.68 9.23
C ILE A 58 0.74 -5.68 10.34
N ALA A 59 0.23 -5.21 11.47
CA ALA A 59 -0.08 -6.07 12.61
C ALA A 59 -1.19 -7.08 12.23
N PRO A 60 -1.04 -8.38 12.59
CA PRO A 60 -2.03 -9.41 12.25
C PRO A 60 -3.47 -9.06 12.65
N ALA A 61 -3.64 -8.44 13.83
CA ALA A 61 -4.97 -7.99 14.30
C ALA A 61 -5.61 -6.94 13.39
N ARG A 62 -4.82 -6.18 12.62
CA ARG A 62 -5.34 -5.20 11.66
C ARG A 62 -5.81 -5.81 10.36
N MET A 63 -5.36 -7.03 10.01
CA MET A 63 -5.75 -7.69 8.76
C MET A 63 -7.26 -7.88 8.65
N HIS A 64 -7.98 -7.93 9.77
CA HIS A 64 -9.45 -7.92 9.78
C HIS A 64 -10.04 -6.63 9.15
N TRP A 65 -9.38 -5.48 9.33
CA TRP A 65 -9.85 -4.17 8.86
C TRP A 65 -9.21 -3.69 7.56
N CYS A 66 -8.20 -4.39 7.07
CA CYS A 66 -7.49 -4.10 5.82
C CYS A 66 -7.03 -5.41 5.16
N GLN A 67 -7.99 -6.25 4.79
CA GLN A 67 -7.74 -7.52 4.10
C GLN A 67 -7.08 -7.27 2.74
N THR A 68 -6.43 -8.28 2.20
CA THR A 68 -5.97 -8.28 0.81
C THR A 68 -7.15 -8.13 -0.15
N VAL A 69 -6.87 -7.83 -1.41
CA VAL A 69 -7.92 -7.79 -2.44
C VAL A 69 -8.66 -9.12 -2.45
N ASP A 70 -10.00 -9.07 -2.41
CA ASP A 70 -10.82 -10.27 -2.45
C ASP A 70 -10.54 -11.10 -3.70
N GLN A 71 -10.30 -12.40 -3.52
CA GLN A 71 -9.87 -13.29 -4.62
C GLN A 71 -10.98 -13.51 -5.65
N ASN A 72 -12.25 -13.60 -5.22
CA ASN A 72 -13.37 -13.79 -6.14
C ASN A 72 -13.56 -12.53 -6.99
N PHE A 73 -13.48 -11.36 -6.34
CA PHE A 73 -13.50 -10.09 -7.05
C PHE A 73 -12.34 -9.98 -8.04
N LEU A 74 -11.11 -10.27 -7.61
CA LEU A 74 -9.91 -10.16 -8.44
C LEU A 74 -10.00 -11.04 -9.71
N LEU A 75 -10.44 -12.27 -9.55
CA LEU A 75 -10.62 -13.19 -10.69
C LEU A 75 -11.76 -12.73 -11.60
N ALA A 76 -12.90 -12.35 -11.03
CA ALA A 76 -14.06 -11.93 -11.81
C ALA A 76 -13.81 -10.64 -12.59
N VAL A 77 -13.18 -9.63 -11.98
CA VAL A 77 -12.92 -8.35 -12.62
C VAL A 77 -11.91 -8.48 -13.77
N ASN A 78 -10.93 -9.38 -13.64
CA ASN A 78 -9.97 -9.65 -14.72
C ASN A 78 -10.56 -10.51 -15.85
N ALA A 79 -11.46 -11.45 -15.53
CA ALA A 79 -12.15 -12.26 -16.54
C ALA A 79 -13.20 -11.47 -17.33
N ARG A 80 -13.98 -10.62 -16.64
CA ARG A 80 -15.10 -9.88 -17.25
C ARG A 80 -14.66 -8.57 -17.90
N THR A 81 -13.49 -8.00 -17.53
CA THR A 81 -12.95 -6.73 -18.07
C THR A 81 -14.02 -5.63 -18.19
N PRO A 82 -14.48 -5.04 -17.07
CA PRO A 82 -15.59 -4.10 -17.06
C PRO A 82 -15.37 -2.92 -18.00
N GLN A 83 -16.38 -2.54 -18.76
CA GLN A 83 -16.33 -1.45 -19.74
C GLN A 83 -16.81 -0.13 -19.14
N SER A 84 -17.60 -0.17 -18.07
CA SER A 84 -18.12 1.00 -17.37
C SER A 84 -17.83 0.93 -15.86
N LEU A 85 -17.91 2.08 -15.19
CA LEU A 85 -17.80 2.13 -13.72
C LEU A 85 -18.95 1.35 -13.06
N HIS A 86 -20.14 1.35 -13.65
CA HIS A 86 -21.27 0.58 -13.17
C HIS A 86 -21.00 -0.94 -13.28
N ASP A 87 -20.43 -1.43 -14.39
CA ASP A 87 -20.05 -2.86 -14.49
C ASP A 87 -19.04 -3.24 -13.40
N LEU A 88 -18.07 -2.37 -13.13
CA LEU A 88 -17.09 -2.60 -12.08
C LEU A 88 -17.75 -2.65 -10.69
N GLU A 89 -18.66 -1.74 -10.40
CA GLU A 89 -19.43 -1.69 -9.16
C GLU A 89 -20.26 -2.96 -8.96
N VAL A 90 -20.98 -3.40 -10.01
CA VAL A 90 -21.76 -4.66 -9.99
C VAL A 90 -20.83 -5.85 -9.69
N ILE A 91 -19.65 -5.92 -10.34
CA ILE A 91 -18.68 -7.00 -10.06
C ILE A 91 -18.20 -6.91 -8.61
N TRP A 92 -17.88 -5.72 -8.10
CA TRP A 92 -17.41 -5.50 -6.73
C TRP A 92 -18.39 -6.08 -5.70
N TYR A 93 -19.65 -5.71 -5.78
CA TYR A 93 -20.64 -6.15 -4.78
C TYR A 93 -21.13 -7.58 -5.00
N SER A 94 -21.20 -8.08 -6.24
CA SER A 94 -21.74 -9.42 -6.52
C SER A 94 -20.76 -10.56 -6.25
N THR A 95 -19.46 -10.29 -6.16
CA THR A 95 -18.45 -11.33 -6.03
C THR A 95 -17.92 -11.50 -4.61
N GLN A 96 -18.01 -10.48 -3.79
CA GLN A 96 -17.59 -10.53 -2.40
C GLN A 96 -18.69 -11.16 -1.53
N THR A 97 -18.80 -12.48 -1.61
CA THR A 97 -19.79 -13.26 -0.87
C THR A 97 -19.44 -13.37 0.62
N GLY A 98 -20.46 -13.36 1.49
CA GLY A 98 -20.24 -13.42 2.95
C GLY A 98 -20.27 -12.05 3.63
N TYR A 99 -20.36 -10.97 2.86
CA TYR A 99 -20.58 -9.63 3.38
C TYR A 99 -22.08 -9.27 3.29
N ALA A 100 -22.61 -8.70 4.37
CA ALA A 100 -23.91 -8.04 4.31
C ALA A 100 -23.75 -6.75 3.51
N HIS A 101 -24.27 -6.72 2.30
CA HIS A 101 -24.32 -5.49 1.50
C HIS A 101 -25.32 -4.53 2.15
N ASN A 102 -24.78 -3.57 2.85
CA ASN A 102 -25.52 -2.42 3.32
C ASN A 102 -25.17 -1.25 2.38
N VAL A 103 -26.09 -0.89 1.51
CA VAL A 103 -25.94 0.28 0.63
C VAL A 103 -25.77 1.50 1.53
N GLY A 104 -24.53 1.88 1.80
CA GLY A 104 -24.21 2.99 2.68
C GLY A 104 -22.84 2.87 3.32
N HIS A 105 -22.49 3.84 4.14
CA HIS A 105 -21.17 4.08 4.72
C HIS A 105 -20.50 2.87 5.42
N TYR A 106 -21.26 1.89 5.85
CA TYR A 106 -20.79 0.72 6.63
C TYR A 106 -20.78 -0.60 5.86
N ASP A 107 -20.81 -0.59 4.52
CA ASP A 107 -20.66 -1.82 3.76
C ASP A 107 -19.34 -2.54 4.13
N GLN A 108 -19.43 -3.85 4.40
CA GLN A 108 -18.28 -4.63 4.90
C GLN A 108 -17.20 -4.82 3.83
N THR A 109 -17.51 -4.68 2.54
CA THR A 109 -16.53 -4.72 1.45
C THR A 109 -15.49 -3.61 1.55
N ARG A 110 -15.71 -2.60 2.39
CA ARG A 110 -14.73 -1.56 2.70
C ARG A 110 -13.47 -2.07 3.42
N TYR A 111 -13.50 -3.24 4.05
CA TYR A 111 -12.41 -3.72 4.90
C TYR A 111 -11.27 -4.38 4.13
N HIS A 112 -10.95 -3.87 2.96
CA HIS A 112 -9.78 -4.24 2.15
C HIS A 112 -8.71 -3.14 2.15
N MET A 113 -7.45 -3.51 1.86
CA MET A 113 -6.32 -2.58 1.72
C MET A 113 -6.61 -1.49 0.69
N LEU A 114 -7.26 -1.87 -0.42
CA LEU A 114 -7.82 -0.99 -1.43
C LEU A 114 -9.34 -1.05 -1.33
N ASN A 115 -9.95 0.02 -0.87
CA ASN A 115 -11.40 0.13 -0.71
C ASN A 115 -12.02 0.89 -1.87
N LEU A 116 -12.66 0.17 -2.81
CA LEU A 116 -13.40 0.76 -3.92
C LEU A 116 -14.85 1.12 -3.53
N HIS A 117 -15.39 0.56 -2.44
CA HIS A 117 -16.69 1.03 -1.92
C HIS A 117 -16.68 2.54 -1.66
N SER A 118 -15.59 3.07 -1.12
CA SER A 118 -15.40 4.51 -0.95
C SER A 118 -15.49 5.29 -2.27
N PHE A 119 -14.98 4.72 -3.36
CA PHE A 119 -15.08 5.32 -4.69
C PHE A 119 -16.52 5.34 -5.21
N PHE A 120 -17.25 4.24 -5.08
CA PHE A 120 -18.66 4.15 -5.52
C PHE A 120 -19.57 5.08 -4.70
N GLU A 121 -19.21 5.36 -3.44
CA GLU A 121 -19.85 6.35 -2.58
C GLU A 121 -19.42 7.81 -2.88
N GLY A 122 -18.66 8.06 -3.94
CA GLY A 122 -18.22 9.40 -4.33
C GLY A 122 -17.16 10.04 -3.43
N LYS A 123 -16.48 9.24 -2.57
CA LYS A 123 -15.47 9.71 -1.60
C LYS A 123 -14.02 9.49 -2.08
N GLY A 124 -13.84 9.12 -3.35
CA GLY A 124 -12.55 8.78 -3.92
C GLY A 124 -12.05 7.39 -3.52
N VAL A 125 -10.85 7.02 -4.00
CA VAL A 125 -10.23 5.73 -3.72
C VAL A 125 -9.59 5.76 -2.34
N GLU A 126 -9.90 4.80 -1.48
CA GLU A 126 -9.35 4.72 -0.14
C GLU A 126 -8.30 3.61 -0.03
N PHE A 127 -7.11 3.96 0.47
CA PHE A 127 -6.06 3.04 0.85
C PHE A 127 -6.04 2.90 2.37
N ARG A 128 -6.33 1.68 2.90
CA ARG A 128 -6.56 1.42 4.32
C ARG A 128 -5.43 0.66 5.02
N LEU A 129 -4.39 0.28 4.29
CA LEU A 129 -3.36 -0.66 4.75
C LEU A 129 -2.36 -0.07 5.77
N PHE A 130 -2.29 1.24 5.91
CA PHE A 130 -1.19 1.86 6.65
C PHE A 130 -1.41 1.89 8.16
N GLN A 131 -0.30 1.90 8.89
CA GLN A 131 -0.20 2.08 10.33
C GLN A 131 1.15 2.70 10.68
N PHE A 132 1.24 3.31 11.85
CA PHE A 132 2.52 3.66 12.45
C PHE A 132 3.06 2.48 13.27
N ASP A 133 4.35 2.52 13.62
CA ASP A 133 4.97 1.52 14.49
C ASP A 133 4.43 1.63 15.92
N ASN A 134 4.44 0.53 16.66
CA ASN A 134 4.11 0.56 18.08
C ASN A 134 5.01 1.56 18.81
N PHE A 135 4.40 2.38 19.67
CA PHE A 135 5.14 3.31 20.48
C PHE A 135 5.83 2.60 21.65
N ASN A 136 7.14 2.79 21.78
CA ASN A 136 7.94 2.30 22.89
C ASN A 136 8.67 3.48 23.55
N PRO A 137 8.24 3.92 24.75
CA PRO A 137 8.87 5.05 25.44
C PRO A 137 10.34 4.79 25.82
N ASN A 138 10.70 3.52 26.01
CA ASN A 138 12.04 3.09 26.43
C ASN A 138 13.01 2.94 25.26
N ALA A 139 12.54 3.03 24.03
CA ALA A 139 13.42 2.97 22.86
C ALA A 139 14.27 4.26 22.74
N PRO A 140 15.47 4.16 22.12
CA PRO A 140 16.31 5.34 21.87
C PRO A 140 15.57 6.44 21.12
N VAL A 141 16.03 7.68 21.30
CA VAL A 141 15.52 8.82 20.53
C VAL A 141 15.57 8.52 19.03
N GLY A 142 14.47 8.81 18.34
CA GLY A 142 14.33 8.49 16.90
C GLY A 142 13.84 7.07 16.57
N LYS A 143 13.79 6.15 17.56
CA LYS A 143 13.29 4.77 17.39
C LYS A 143 12.03 4.47 18.20
N LYS A 144 11.40 5.47 18.79
CA LYS A 144 10.26 5.28 19.70
C LYS A 144 8.95 4.84 19.02
N GLY A 145 8.88 4.82 17.69
CA GLY A 145 7.63 4.51 16.98
C GLY A 145 6.52 5.56 17.15
N GLY A 146 5.28 5.15 16.97
CA GLY A 146 4.10 6.02 17.04
C GLY A 146 4.01 6.98 15.85
N LEU A 147 3.31 8.09 16.02
CA LEU A 147 3.14 9.13 14.99
C LEU A 147 4.47 9.56 14.38
N HIS A 148 4.64 9.38 13.08
CA HIS A 148 5.88 9.71 12.37
C HIS A 148 5.60 10.46 11.06
N ALA A 149 6.00 11.73 11.00
CA ALA A 149 5.72 12.62 9.87
C ALA A 149 6.31 12.12 8.53
N GLY A 150 7.48 11.47 8.58
CA GLY A 150 8.12 10.87 7.40
C GLY A 150 7.38 9.64 6.88
N GLN A 151 6.88 8.79 7.77
CA GLN A 151 6.04 7.64 7.39
C GLN A 151 4.75 8.10 6.74
N LEU A 152 4.05 9.08 7.33
CA LEU A 152 2.82 9.61 6.73
C LEU A 152 3.08 10.21 5.35
N LYS A 153 4.17 10.99 5.18
CA LYS A 153 4.57 11.51 3.87
C LYS A 153 4.77 10.35 2.87
N ALA A 154 5.50 9.31 3.27
CA ALA A 154 5.75 8.16 2.43
C ALA A 154 4.46 7.43 2.00
N TYR A 155 3.50 7.28 2.90
CA TYR A 155 2.22 6.65 2.62
C TYR A 155 1.40 7.43 1.59
N VAL A 156 1.30 8.74 1.77
CA VAL A 156 0.63 9.62 0.80
C VAL A 156 1.32 9.57 -0.56
N GLN A 157 2.66 9.64 -0.59
CA GLN A 157 3.44 9.54 -1.83
C GLN A 157 3.18 8.20 -2.56
N LEU A 158 3.09 7.07 -1.83
CA LEU A 158 2.81 5.77 -2.44
C LEU A 158 1.40 5.73 -3.04
N CYS A 159 0.38 6.19 -2.31
CA CYS A 159 -1.00 6.23 -2.82
C CYS A 159 -1.10 7.05 -4.10
N LEU A 160 -0.51 8.26 -4.12
CA LEU A 160 -0.52 9.12 -5.29
C LEU A 160 0.23 8.48 -6.47
N ALA A 161 1.38 7.85 -6.23
CA ALA A 161 2.16 7.19 -7.27
C ALA A 161 1.45 5.96 -7.85
N MET A 162 0.81 5.13 -7.00
CA MET A 162 0.01 3.99 -7.45
C MET A 162 -1.20 4.45 -8.26
N ASN A 163 -1.91 5.48 -7.78
CA ASN A 163 -3.03 6.09 -8.45
C ASN A 163 -2.64 6.64 -9.83
N TYR A 164 -1.57 7.43 -9.89
CA TYR A 164 -1.02 7.95 -11.14
C TYR A 164 -0.64 6.80 -12.10
N ARG A 165 0.05 5.78 -11.60
CA ARG A 165 0.45 4.63 -12.41
C ARG A 165 -0.76 3.89 -12.98
N ALA A 166 -1.82 3.71 -12.22
CA ALA A 166 -3.05 3.04 -12.65
C ALA A 166 -3.75 3.80 -13.79
N LEU A 167 -3.80 5.13 -13.69
CA LEU A 167 -4.38 6.01 -14.71
C LEU A 167 -3.61 5.96 -16.03
N HIS A 168 -2.28 5.81 -15.99
CA HIS A 168 -1.39 5.91 -17.15
C HIS A 168 -0.88 4.54 -17.66
N THR A 169 -1.34 3.43 -17.08
CA THR A 169 -0.96 2.09 -17.52
C THR A 169 -2.05 1.50 -18.41
N ARG A 170 -1.67 0.93 -19.55
CA ARG A 170 -2.60 0.25 -20.46
C ARG A 170 -3.21 -0.98 -19.80
N ALA A 171 -2.39 -1.81 -19.17
CA ALA A 171 -2.80 -3.00 -18.43
C ALA A 171 -1.78 -3.33 -17.33
N ALA A 172 -2.27 -3.69 -16.16
CA ALA A 172 -1.47 -4.16 -15.04
C ALA A 172 -1.73 -5.64 -14.76
N LYS A 173 -0.68 -6.40 -14.39
CA LYS A 173 -0.80 -7.80 -13.98
C LYS A 173 -1.21 -7.87 -12.50
N TYR A 174 -2.03 -8.87 -12.17
CA TYR A 174 -2.52 -9.11 -10.81
C TYR A 174 -1.81 -10.26 -10.08
N GLN A 175 -1.03 -11.08 -10.80
CA GLN A 175 -0.33 -12.20 -10.20
C GLN A 175 0.66 -11.70 -9.14
N PRO A 176 0.67 -12.31 -7.95
CA PRO A 176 1.59 -11.94 -6.88
C PRO A 176 3.05 -12.01 -7.34
N LEU A 177 3.82 -11.00 -6.96
CA LEU A 177 5.26 -10.99 -7.23
C LEU A 177 5.96 -12.06 -6.40
N GLN A 178 6.63 -12.97 -7.08
CA GLN A 178 7.52 -13.95 -6.46
C GLN A 178 8.94 -13.35 -6.38
N SER A 179 9.56 -13.39 -5.22
CA SER A 179 10.90 -12.84 -5.04
C SER A 179 11.64 -13.43 -3.85
N ASP A 180 12.83 -13.94 -4.09
CA ASP A 180 13.76 -14.40 -3.05
C ASP A 180 14.47 -13.21 -2.37
N ASN A 181 14.45 -12.03 -2.99
CA ASN A 181 15.00 -10.79 -2.47
C ASN A 181 13.91 -9.69 -2.47
N GLN A 182 13.07 -9.74 -1.44
CA GLN A 182 11.93 -8.82 -1.33
C GLN A 182 12.36 -7.36 -1.26
N ARG A 183 13.48 -7.06 -0.59
CA ARG A 183 14.03 -5.71 -0.45
C ARG A 183 14.45 -5.13 -1.79
N TYR A 184 15.15 -5.90 -2.62
CA TYR A 184 15.50 -5.50 -3.98
C TYR A 184 14.27 -5.28 -4.85
N THR A 185 13.32 -6.21 -4.79
CA THR A 185 12.07 -6.14 -5.57
C THR A 185 11.26 -4.90 -5.21
N MET A 186 11.10 -4.60 -3.91
CA MET A 186 10.44 -3.38 -3.45
C MET A 186 11.16 -2.13 -3.95
N ARG A 187 12.49 -2.08 -3.83
CA ARG A 187 13.26 -0.94 -4.34
C ARG A 187 13.04 -0.73 -5.83
N CYS A 188 13.11 -1.80 -6.63
CA CYS A 188 12.88 -1.71 -8.08
C CYS A 188 11.47 -1.23 -8.41
N TRP A 189 10.47 -1.69 -7.67
CA TRP A 189 9.10 -1.23 -7.86
C TRP A 189 8.94 0.25 -7.51
N LEU A 190 9.47 0.71 -6.39
CA LEU A 190 9.44 2.12 -5.99
C LEU A 190 10.10 3.01 -7.06
N LEU A 191 11.24 2.60 -7.62
CA LEU A 191 11.89 3.35 -8.71
C LEU A 191 10.99 3.45 -9.95
N ARG A 192 10.28 2.36 -10.30
CA ARG A 192 9.29 2.37 -11.41
C ARG A 192 8.07 3.24 -11.14
N LEU A 193 7.76 3.47 -9.87
CA LEU A 193 6.73 4.40 -9.43
C LEU A 193 7.22 5.86 -9.37
N GLY A 194 8.50 6.12 -9.69
CA GLY A 194 9.07 7.47 -9.69
C GLY A 194 9.70 7.91 -8.37
N PHE A 195 9.93 7.00 -7.41
CA PHE A 195 10.62 7.30 -6.14
C PHE A 195 12.12 7.48 -6.34
N ILE A 196 12.51 8.49 -7.12
CA ILE A 196 13.89 8.81 -7.50
C ILE A 196 14.31 10.12 -6.82
N GLY A 197 15.60 10.26 -6.50
CA GLY A 197 16.15 11.46 -5.86
C GLY A 197 15.96 11.51 -4.34
N ASP A 198 16.49 12.58 -3.75
CA ASP A 198 16.58 12.73 -2.28
C ASP A 198 15.23 12.97 -1.62
N GLU A 199 14.30 13.59 -2.33
CA GLU A 199 12.94 13.79 -1.83
C GLU A 199 12.26 12.49 -1.40
N PHE A 200 12.55 11.39 -2.08
CA PHE A 200 11.97 10.07 -1.81
C PHE A 200 12.87 9.17 -0.94
N ALA A 201 14.03 9.66 -0.45
CA ALA A 201 14.94 8.84 0.36
C ALA A 201 14.24 8.26 1.59
N THR A 202 13.48 9.08 2.32
CA THR A 202 12.69 8.63 3.48
C THR A 202 11.67 7.57 3.08
N ALA A 203 10.95 7.77 1.99
CA ALA A 203 9.93 6.82 1.54
C ALA A 203 10.55 5.48 1.12
N ARG A 204 11.67 5.51 0.38
CA ARG A 204 12.42 4.29 0.06
C ARG A 204 12.84 3.53 1.31
N GLY A 205 13.35 4.22 2.33
CA GLY A 205 13.68 3.62 3.62
C GLY A 205 12.46 3.00 4.32
N VAL A 206 11.37 3.74 4.41
CA VAL A 206 10.11 3.27 5.03
C VAL A 206 9.65 1.94 4.41
N PHE A 207 9.70 1.83 3.07
CA PHE A 207 9.18 0.64 2.38
C PHE A 207 10.21 -0.48 2.18
N THR A 208 11.50 -0.29 2.46
CA THR A 208 12.50 -1.35 2.24
C THR A 208 13.12 -1.89 3.52
N ASN A 209 13.19 -1.09 4.60
CA ASN A 209 14.02 -1.43 5.75
C ASN A 209 13.58 -2.70 6.51
N ARG A 210 12.30 -3.07 6.48
CA ARG A 210 11.78 -4.28 7.13
C ARG A 210 11.89 -5.54 6.28
N LEU A 211 12.03 -5.38 4.96
CA LEU A 211 12.04 -6.51 4.07
C LEU A 211 13.38 -7.25 4.11
N PRO A 212 13.39 -8.58 4.02
CA PRO A 212 14.61 -9.36 3.93
C PRO A 212 15.31 -9.14 2.59
N GLY A 213 16.62 -9.39 2.59
CA GLY A 213 17.46 -9.30 1.40
C GLY A 213 18.30 -8.04 1.33
N ASP A 214 18.82 -7.75 0.16
CA ASP A 214 19.73 -6.64 -0.14
C ASP A 214 19.09 -5.65 -1.12
N THR A 215 19.35 -4.35 -0.96
CA THR A 215 18.79 -3.32 -1.85
C THR A 215 19.59 -3.14 -3.14
N ALA A 216 20.88 -3.47 -3.15
CA ALA A 216 21.80 -3.22 -4.26
C ALA A 216 21.95 -4.45 -5.18
N TRP A 217 21.90 -5.65 -4.61
CA TRP A 217 22.25 -6.89 -5.29
C TRP A 217 21.06 -7.85 -5.35
N ARG A 218 20.60 -8.14 -6.58
CA ARG A 218 19.45 -9.05 -6.79
C ARG A 218 19.70 -10.44 -6.21
N ASN A 219 20.88 -10.98 -6.44
CA ASN A 219 21.26 -12.35 -6.07
C ASN A 219 22.19 -12.40 -4.82
N GLY A 220 22.10 -11.38 -3.96
CA GLY A 220 23.00 -11.20 -2.84
C GLY A 220 24.33 -10.52 -3.23
N ARG A 221 25.05 -10.02 -2.24
CA ARG A 221 26.31 -9.34 -2.46
C ARG A 221 27.37 -10.33 -2.99
N PRO A 222 28.12 -10.02 -4.09
CA PRO A 222 29.21 -10.87 -4.55
C PRO A 222 30.22 -11.09 -3.42
N SER A 223 30.73 -12.32 -3.25
CA SER A 223 31.82 -12.57 -2.32
C SER A 223 33.07 -11.84 -2.78
N GLN A 224 33.88 -11.33 -1.85
CA GLN A 224 35.15 -10.63 -2.20
C GLN A 224 36.08 -11.50 -3.08
N ALA A 225 36.02 -12.83 -2.96
CA ALA A 225 36.74 -13.77 -3.80
C ALA A 225 36.32 -13.73 -5.29
N ALA A 226 35.07 -13.44 -5.59
CA ALA A 226 34.57 -13.36 -6.97
C ALA A 226 35.00 -12.06 -7.69
N VAL A 227 35.34 -11.01 -6.95
CA VAL A 227 35.78 -9.73 -7.52
C VAL A 227 37.27 -9.77 -7.90
N ALA A 228 38.05 -10.60 -7.23
CA ALA A 228 39.49 -10.74 -7.50
C ALA A 228 39.81 -11.55 -8.78
N VAL A 229 38.84 -12.24 -9.39
CA VAL A 229 39.04 -13.04 -10.61
C VAL A 229 38.77 -12.23 -11.90
N VAL A 230 38.22 -11.02 -11.80
CA VAL A 230 37.81 -10.18 -12.95
C VAL A 230 38.71 -8.91 -13.07
N ALA A 231 39.68 -8.75 -12.18
CA ALA A 231 40.70 -7.69 -12.23
C ALA A 231 42.05 -8.25 -12.68
#